data_9b43605137dae0c01b616a0094d586ee
#
_entry.id   9b43605137dae0c01b616a0094d586ee
#
_cell.length_a   1.000
_cell.length_b   1.000
_cell.length_c   1.000
_cell.angle_alpha   90.00
_cell.angle_beta   90.00
_cell.angle_gamma   90.00
#
_symmetry.space_group_name_H-M   'P 1'
#
loop_
_entity.id
_entity.type
_entity.pdbx_description
1 polymer ?
#
loop_
_entity_poly.entity_id
_entity_poly.type
_entity_poly.pdbx_seq_one_letter_code
_entity_poly.pdbx_strand_id
1 'polypeptide(L)'
;MHTEIELKARLRSDQKNSLTGYFNNLYNAATSEYKCDAYFKEPSGELYRLRKQNNEYIYTKKNNSLSDGVEVNSEDERILSQSEYDALFKDELLFIKKTKEGYIWSTKDIYGYDMNIEIVNVKGHIRNKGIRDLGYFIETEIIAPKDASDHICNNIKAELLNYYKVLGVFENIENRKYMAMIEE
;
A
#
# COMPACT_ATOMS: atom_id res chain seq x y z
N MET A 1 -2.05 -2.83 -16.87
CA MET A 1 -2.04 -3.92 -15.86
C MET A 1 -0.59 -4.30 -15.59
N HIS A 2 -0.14 -4.30 -14.35
CA HIS A 2 1.22 -4.63 -13.89
C HIS A 2 1.11 -5.60 -12.70
N THR A 3 2.23 -6.12 -12.25
CA THR A 3 2.33 -6.95 -11.05
C THR A 3 3.03 -6.15 -9.96
N GLU A 4 2.39 -5.94 -8.83
CA GLU A 4 2.98 -5.33 -7.66
C GLU A 4 3.44 -6.41 -6.68
N ILE A 5 4.67 -6.26 -6.20
CA ILE A 5 5.25 -7.10 -5.18
C ILE A 5 5.52 -6.21 -3.98
N GLU A 6 4.73 -6.39 -2.92
CA GLU A 6 4.67 -5.49 -1.77
C GLU A 6 5.03 -6.21 -0.48
N LEU A 7 5.79 -5.54 0.37
CA LEU A 7 6.08 -5.96 1.73
C LEU A 7 5.84 -4.77 2.67
N LYS A 8 5.22 -5.03 3.83
CA LYS A 8 5.01 -4.00 4.85
C LYS A 8 5.44 -4.47 6.24
N ALA A 9 5.90 -3.54 7.05
CA ALA A 9 6.23 -3.78 8.45
C ALA A 9 5.74 -2.64 9.35
N ARG A 10 5.40 -2.98 10.60
CA ARG A 10 5.05 -1.97 11.62
C ARG A 10 6.30 -1.25 12.10
N LEU A 11 6.18 0.04 12.35
CA LEU A 11 7.26 0.86 12.88
C LEU A 11 6.90 1.41 14.26
N ARG A 12 7.88 1.36 15.17
CA ARG A 12 7.86 2.22 16.37
C ARG A 12 8.23 3.65 15.97
N SER A 13 7.90 4.62 16.84
CA SER A 13 8.17 6.03 16.56
C SER A 13 9.66 6.33 16.37
N ASP A 14 10.55 5.65 17.11
CA ASP A 14 12.00 5.78 16.98
C ASP A 14 12.48 5.24 15.61
N GLN A 15 12.00 4.07 15.20
CA GLN A 15 12.30 3.47 13.89
C GLN A 15 11.78 4.36 12.75
N LYS A 16 10.56 4.88 12.86
CA LYS A 16 9.98 5.82 11.88
C LYS A 16 10.89 7.02 11.66
N ASN A 17 11.35 7.68 12.72
CA ASN A 17 12.21 8.86 12.62
C ASN A 17 13.58 8.52 12.03
N SER A 18 14.20 7.43 12.48
CA SER A 18 15.50 6.96 11.99
C SER A 18 15.46 6.63 10.50
N LEU A 19 14.46 5.86 10.07
CA LEU A 19 14.31 5.45 8.67
C LEU A 19 13.94 6.62 7.76
N THR A 20 13.09 7.55 8.21
CA THR A 20 12.82 8.79 7.46
C THR A 20 14.10 9.57 7.21
N GLY A 21 14.95 9.74 8.24
CA GLY A 21 16.25 10.40 8.09
C GLY A 21 17.19 9.64 7.15
N TYR A 22 17.24 8.33 7.26
CA TYR A 22 18.03 7.46 6.39
C TYR A 22 17.63 7.61 4.92
N PHE A 23 16.33 7.52 4.60
CA PHE A 23 15.86 7.63 3.22
C PHE A 23 16.01 9.03 2.65
N ASN A 24 15.86 10.08 3.45
CA ASN A 24 16.11 11.46 3.02
C ASN A 24 17.59 11.69 2.67
N ASN A 25 18.52 10.97 3.30
CA ASN A 25 19.93 11.04 2.97
C ASN A 25 20.31 10.17 1.77
N LEU A 26 19.60 9.04 1.56
CA LEU A 26 19.92 8.09 0.49
C LEU A 26 19.28 8.48 -0.85
N TYR A 27 18.07 8.97 -0.80
CA TYR A 27 17.28 9.35 -1.97
C TYR A 27 17.03 10.87 -1.97
N ASN A 28 16.71 11.44 -3.11
CA ASN A 28 16.29 12.83 -3.18
C ASN A 28 14.99 13.03 -2.35
N ALA A 29 14.70 14.30 -2.03
CA ALA A 29 13.63 14.67 -1.12
C ALA A 29 12.36 13.84 -1.28
N ALA A 30 11.84 13.34 -0.16
CA ALA A 30 10.56 12.65 -0.10
C ALA A 30 9.42 13.54 -0.61
N THR A 31 8.47 12.93 -1.27
CA THR A 31 7.18 13.58 -1.55
C THR A 31 6.24 13.32 -0.37
N SER A 32 5.64 14.38 0.17
CA SER A 32 4.55 14.24 1.14
C SER A 32 3.35 13.62 0.45
N GLU A 33 2.74 12.64 1.06
CA GLU A 33 1.62 11.91 0.49
C GLU A 33 0.46 11.80 1.47
N TYR A 34 -0.75 11.99 0.92
CA TYR A 34 -2.00 11.71 1.61
C TYR A 34 -2.91 10.91 0.68
N LYS A 35 -3.25 9.69 1.10
CA LYS A 35 -4.17 8.78 0.39
C LYS A 35 -5.42 8.56 1.24
N CYS A 36 -6.59 8.74 0.64
CA CYS A 36 -7.87 8.41 1.25
C CYS A 36 -8.56 7.33 0.41
N ASP A 37 -8.62 6.13 0.94
CA ASP A 37 -9.24 4.96 0.30
C ASP A 37 -10.62 4.72 0.88
N ALA A 38 -11.62 4.55 0.03
CA ALA A 38 -12.93 4.05 0.38
C ALA A 38 -13.13 2.66 -0.27
N TYR A 39 -13.40 1.66 0.54
CA TYR A 39 -13.64 0.28 0.08
C TYR A 39 -15.13 0.00 0.11
N PHE A 40 -15.63 -0.54 -0.98
CA PHE A 40 -17.04 -0.86 -1.19
C PHE A 40 -17.18 -2.36 -1.39
N LYS A 41 -18.25 -2.92 -0.80
CA LYS A 41 -18.59 -4.33 -0.97
C LYS A 41 -19.90 -4.43 -1.71
N GLU A 42 -19.86 -5.01 -2.89
CA GLU A 42 -21.05 -5.28 -3.69
C GLU A 42 -21.89 -6.42 -3.10
N PRO A 43 -23.17 -6.51 -3.42
CA PRO A 43 -24.02 -7.64 -3.01
C PRO A 43 -23.48 -8.99 -3.49
N SER A 44 -22.71 -9.03 -4.58
CA SER A 44 -21.98 -10.21 -5.07
C SER A 44 -20.86 -10.66 -4.14
N GLY A 45 -20.43 -9.80 -3.18
CA GLY A 45 -19.27 -10.00 -2.33
C GLY A 45 -17.97 -9.42 -2.89
N GLU A 46 -17.99 -8.95 -4.13
CA GLU A 46 -16.82 -8.31 -4.75
C GLU A 46 -16.48 -6.99 -4.07
N LEU A 47 -15.18 -6.70 -3.98
CA LEU A 47 -14.66 -5.46 -3.39
C LEU A 47 -14.06 -4.59 -4.49
N TYR A 48 -14.35 -3.29 -4.44
CA TYR A 48 -13.62 -2.28 -5.18
C TYR A 48 -13.19 -1.13 -4.26
N ARG A 49 -12.16 -0.41 -4.68
CA ARG A 49 -11.61 0.74 -3.97
C ARG A 49 -11.77 1.99 -4.82
N LEU A 50 -12.24 3.05 -4.18
CA LEU A 50 -12.11 4.42 -4.70
C LEU A 50 -11.07 5.15 -3.87
N ARG A 51 -10.00 5.65 -4.51
CA ARG A 51 -8.94 6.42 -3.88
C ARG A 51 -9.04 7.88 -4.29
N LYS A 52 -8.86 8.75 -3.31
CA LYS A 52 -8.53 10.15 -3.53
C LYS A 52 -7.10 10.36 -3.07
N GLN A 53 -6.24 10.77 -3.99
CA GLN A 53 -4.82 11.00 -3.76
C GLN A 53 -4.42 12.28 -4.45
N ASN A 54 -3.92 13.25 -3.69
CA ASN A 54 -3.65 14.59 -4.20
C ASN A 54 -4.92 15.18 -4.89
N ASN A 55 -4.87 15.45 -6.19
CA ASN A 55 -6.01 15.91 -6.98
C ASN A 55 -6.55 14.85 -7.95
N GLU A 56 -6.18 13.59 -7.73
CA GLU A 56 -6.60 12.47 -8.58
C GLU A 56 -7.61 11.59 -7.89
N TYR A 57 -8.50 11.02 -8.69
CA TYR A 57 -9.46 10.01 -8.28
C TYR A 57 -9.15 8.70 -9.01
N ILE A 58 -9.02 7.61 -8.27
CA ILE A 58 -8.58 6.34 -8.82
C ILE A 58 -9.57 5.25 -8.42
N TYR A 59 -10.04 4.49 -9.39
CA TYR A 59 -10.78 3.24 -9.17
C TYR A 59 -9.80 2.08 -9.23
N THR A 60 -9.91 1.14 -8.31
CA THR A 60 -9.10 -0.08 -8.32
C THR A 60 -9.96 -1.31 -8.01
N LYS A 61 -9.80 -2.34 -8.82
CA LYS A 61 -10.22 -3.71 -8.48
C LYS A 61 -8.96 -4.55 -8.34
N LYS A 62 -8.75 -5.14 -7.14
CA LYS A 62 -7.50 -5.80 -6.78
C LYS A 62 -7.70 -7.29 -6.62
N ASN A 63 -6.90 -8.09 -7.34
CA ASN A 63 -6.76 -9.53 -7.12
C ASN A 63 -5.45 -9.78 -6.38
N ASN A 64 -5.55 -10.28 -5.17
CA ASN A 64 -4.40 -10.43 -4.28
C ASN A 64 -4.05 -11.88 -4.06
N SER A 65 -2.74 -12.18 -4.03
CA SER A 65 -2.20 -13.41 -3.48
C SER A 65 -1.13 -13.10 -2.43
N LEU A 66 -0.99 -13.98 -1.45
CA LEU A 66 0.06 -13.89 -0.44
C LEU A 66 0.97 -15.12 -0.61
N SER A 67 2.28 -14.90 -0.74
CA SER A 67 3.28 -15.94 -0.82
C SER A 67 4.47 -15.57 0.04
N ASP A 68 4.80 -16.42 1.02
CA ASP A 68 5.93 -16.25 1.96
C ASP A 68 5.95 -14.90 2.70
N GLY A 69 4.75 -14.37 3.02
CA GLY A 69 4.60 -13.10 3.71
C GLY A 69 4.73 -11.86 2.81
N VAL A 70 4.94 -12.04 1.51
CA VAL A 70 4.99 -10.97 0.50
C VAL A 70 3.71 -10.96 -0.31
N GLU A 71 3.07 -9.80 -0.45
CA GLU A 71 1.88 -9.65 -1.29
C GLU A 71 2.27 -9.55 -2.76
N VAL A 72 1.59 -10.33 -3.61
CA VAL A 72 1.67 -10.25 -5.08
C VAL A 72 0.29 -9.91 -5.59
N ASN A 73 0.15 -8.75 -6.19
CA ASN A 73 -1.12 -8.18 -6.57
C ASN A 73 -1.19 -7.96 -8.08
N SER A 74 -2.35 -8.27 -8.65
CA SER A 74 -2.74 -7.82 -9.99
C SER A 74 -3.82 -6.77 -9.84
N GLU A 75 -3.55 -5.55 -10.27
CA GLU A 75 -4.48 -4.42 -10.15
C GLU A 75 -5.05 -4.03 -11.50
N ASP A 76 -6.37 -3.81 -11.52
CA ASP A 76 -7.06 -3.10 -12.60
C ASP A 76 -7.39 -1.71 -12.07
N GLU A 77 -6.56 -0.75 -12.47
CA GLU A 77 -6.69 0.65 -12.06
C GLU A 77 -7.10 1.53 -13.23
N ARG A 78 -7.94 2.52 -12.93
CA ARG A 78 -8.26 3.59 -13.87
C ARG A 78 -8.41 4.92 -13.15
N ILE A 79 -7.92 5.99 -13.78
CA ILE A 79 -8.15 7.35 -13.34
C ILE A 79 -9.60 7.72 -13.67
N LEU A 80 -10.25 8.39 -12.74
CA LEU A 80 -11.63 8.87 -12.86
C LEU A 80 -11.66 10.39 -12.92
N SER A 81 -12.65 10.94 -13.60
CA SER A 81 -13.10 12.30 -13.35
C SER A 81 -13.81 12.37 -11.98
N GLN A 82 -13.94 13.57 -11.43
CA GLN A 82 -14.69 13.75 -10.19
C GLN A 82 -16.13 13.27 -10.30
N SER A 83 -16.78 13.53 -11.43
CA SER A 83 -18.17 13.10 -11.67
C SER A 83 -18.32 11.59 -11.70
N GLU A 84 -17.34 10.86 -12.26
CA GLU A 84 -17.32 9.39 -12.23
C GLU A 84 -17.08 8.86 -10.82
N TYR A 85 -16.16 9.50 -10.06
CA TYR A 85 -15.91 9.14 -8.65
C TYR A 85 -17.19 9.31 -7.83
N ASP A 86 -17.87 10.45 -7.93
CA ASP A 86 -19.11 10.75 -7.20
C ASP A 86 -20.23 9.77 -7.59
N ALA A 87 -20.34 9.39 -8.85
CA ALA A 87 -21.32 8.41 -9.33
C ALA A 87 -21.06 6.98 -8.82
N LEU A 88 -19.79 6.63 -8.61
CA LEU A 88 -19.39 5.33 -8.08
C LEU A 88 -19.38 5.26 -6.55
N PHE A 89 -19.38 6.42 -5.88
CA PHE A 89 -19.38 6.50 -4.43
C PHE A 89 -20.80 6.23 -3.89
N LYS A 90 -21.02 5.02 -3.38
CA LYS A 90 -22.30 4.56 -2.82
C LYS A 90 -22.16 4.35 -1.33
N ASP A 91 -22.64 5.33 -0.55
CA ASP A 91 -22.46 5.31 0.92
C ASP A 91 -23.04 4.06 1.56
N GLU A 92 -24.14 3.53 1.00
CA GLU A 92 -24.78 2.30 1.47
C GLU A 92 -23.92 1.03 1.33
N LEU A 93 -22.99 1.02 0.35
CA LEU A 93 -22.05 -0.08 0.10
C LEU A 93 -20.70 0.15 0.77
N LEU A 94 -20.48 1.33 1.37
CA LEU A 94 -19.22 1.67 2.00
C LEU A 94 -18.94 0.74 3.17
N PHE A 95 -17.83 0.00 3.07
CA PHE A 95 -17.40 -0.98 4.04
C PHE A 95 -16.36 -0.40 5.01
N ILE A 96 -15.25 0.12 4.47
CA ILE A 96 -14.15 0.71 5.25
C ILE A 96 -13.64 1.96 4.55
N LYS A 97 -13.30 2.99 5.32
CA LYS A 97 -12.40 4.07 4.90
C LYS A 97 -11.03 3.86 5.53
N LYS A 98 -9.97 4.13 4.76
CA LYS A 98 -8.59 4.09 5.22
C LYS A 98 -7.87 5.35 4.75
N THR A 99 -7.09 5.95 5.63
CA THR A 99 -6.17 7.02 5.27
C THR A 99 -4.74 6.60 5.50
N LYS A 100 -3.85 7.01 4.61
CA LYS A 100 -2.40 6.96 4.75
C LYS A 100 -1.86 8.37 4.66
N GLU A 101 -1.02 8.77 5.61
CA GLU A 101 -0.38 10.08 5.63
C GLU A 101 1.10 9.91 5.96
N GLY A 102 1.98 10.45 5.13
CA GLY A 102 3.42 10.33 5.35
C GLY A 102 4.26 10.74 4.16
N TYR A 103 5.26 9.94 3.86
CA TYR A 103 6.27 10.25 2.85
C TYR A 103 6.48 9.06 1.92
N ILE A 104 6.76 9.36 0.65
CA ILE A 104 7.14 8.39 -0.37
C ILE A 104 8.48 8.78 -0.99
N TRP A 105 9.33 7.79 -1.22
CA TRP A 105 10.56 7.85 -2.00
C TRP A 105 10.41 6.90 -3.17
N SER A 106 10.60 7.41 -4.39
CA SER A 106 10.58 6.60 -5.61
C SER A 106 11.99 6.41 -6.13
N THR A 107 12.34 5.17 -6.45
CA THR A 107 13.66 4.77 -6.95
C THR A 107 13.52 3.57 -7.89
N LYS A 108 14.60 2.90 -8.18
CA LYS A 108 14.62 1.62 -8.91
C LYS A 108 15.17 0.52 -8.01
N ASP A 109 14.67 -0.70 -8.22
CA ASP A 109 15.27 -1.90 -7.65
C ASP A 109 16.53 -2.31 -8.42
N ILE A 110 17.17 -3.41 -8.03
CA ILE A 110 18.39 -3.90 -8.68
C ILE A 110 18.16 -4.41 -10.12
N TYR A 111 16.91 -4.70 -10.50
CA TYR A 111 16.54 -5.10 -11.88
C TYR A 111 16.12 -3.91 -12.72
N GLY A 112 16.10 -2.68 -12.16
CA GLY A 112 15.69 -1.45 -12.84
C GLY A 112 14.17 -1.22 -12.84
N TYR A 113 13.39 -2.00 -12.10
CA TYR A 113 11.96 -1.78 -11.92
C TYR A 113 11.66 -0.61 -10.99
N ASP A 114 10.51 0.02 -11.15
CA ASP A 114 10.07 1.08 -10.24
C ASP A 114 9.85 0.51 -8.85
N MET A 115 10.47 1.16 -7.86
CA MET A 115 10.35 0.83 -6.45
C MET A 115 9.89 2.06 -5.67
N ASN A 116 8.80 1.93 -4.95
CA ASN A 116 8.28 2.94 -4.04
C ASN A 116 8.48 2.48 -2.59
N ILE A 117 8.99 3.37 -1.76
CA ILE A 117 9.15 3.17 -0.32
C ILE A 117 8.26 4.20 0.37
N GLU A 118 7.30 3.76 1.15
CA GLU A 118 6.41 4.62 1.92
C GLU A 118 6.69 4.48 3.41
N ILE A 119 6.75 5.59 4.14
CA ILE A 119 6.63 5.60 5.60
C ILE A 119 5.40 6.40 5.94
N VAL A 120 4.35 5.73 6.41
CA VAL A 120 3.02 6.29 6.57
C VAL A 120 2.40 5.97 7.94
N ASN A 121 1.62 6.91 8.48
CA ASN A 121 0.63 6.63 9.52
C ASN A 121 -0.66 6.14 8.85
N VAL A 122 -1.21 5.05 9.34
CA VAL A 122 -2.42 4.45 8.78
C VAL A 122 -3.56 4.52 9.79
N LYS A 123 -4.69 5.09 9.35
CA LYS A 123 -5.93 5.12 10.14
C LYS A 123 -7.06 4.48 9.36
N GLY A 124 -7.90 3.76 10.05
CA GLY A 124 -9.11 3.15 9.52
C GLY A 124 -10.36 3.70 10.16
N HIS A 125 -11.46 3.64 9.43
CA HIS A 125 -12.78 3.98 9.93
C HIS A 125 -13.80 2.98 9.39
N ILE A 126 -14.51 2.32 10.32
CA ILE A 126 -15.68 1.49 10.01
C ILE A 126 -16.92 2.27 10.43
N ARG A 127 -17.94 2.24 9.59
CA ARG A 127 -19.23 2.85 9.90
C ARG A 127 -19.72 2.39 11.29
N ASN A 128 -20.04 3.35 12.16
CA ASN A 128 -20.52 3.11 13.54
C ASN A 128 -19.50 2.54 14.54
N LYS A 129 -18.21 2.38 14.18
CA LYS A 129 -17.16 1.92 15.11
C LYS A 129 -16.10 2.98 15.44
N GLY A 130 -16.17 4.15 14.79
CA GLY A 130 -15.20 5.23 15.00
C GLY A 130 -13.90 5.06 14.22
N ILE A 131 -12.88 5.83 14.62
CA ILE A 131 -11.56 5.84 13.98
C ILE A 131 -10.64 4.90 14.77
N ARG A 132 -9.92 4.05 14.05
CA ARG A 132 -8.87 3.19 14.56
C ARG A 132 -7.53 3.65 14.01
N ASP A 133 -6.60 4.04 14.87
CA ASP A 133 -5.22 4.35 14.50
C ASP A 133 -4.41 3.05 14.53
N LEU A 134 -3.89 2.64 13.38
CA LEU A 134 -3.05 1.44 13.26
C LEU A 134 -1.57 1.73 13.52
N GLY A 135 -1.19 3.01 13.56
CA GLY A 135 0.18 3.47 13.77
C GLY A 135 0.99 3.58 12.47
N TYR A 136 2.31 3.57 12.61
CA TYR A 136 3.25 3.75 11.52
C TYR A 136 3.63 2.42 10.85
N PHE A 137 3.76 2.49 9.52
CA PHE A 137 4.23 1.39 8.69
C PHE A 137 5.30 1.89 7.72
N ILE A 138 6.23 0.99 7.39
CA ILE A 138 6.99 1.05 6.15
C ILE A 138 6.35 0.09 5.17
N GLU A 139 6.15 0.55 3.94
CA GLU A 139 5.73 -0.28 2.81
C GLU A 139 6.76 -0.12 1.72
N THR A 140 7.15 -1.22 1.10
CA THR A 140 8.01 -1.20 -0.08
C THR A 140 7.31 -2.01 -1.16
N GLU A 141 7.08 -1.36 -2.30
CA GLU A 141 6.40 -1.89 -3.46
C GLU A 141 7.33 -1.85 -4.66
N ILE A 142 7.43 -2.96 -5.39
CA ILE A 142 8.15 -3.06 -6.66
C ILE A 142 7.14 -3.38 -7.76
N ILE A 143 7.15 -2.55 -8.82
CA ILE A 143 6.24 -2.66 -9.96
C ILE A 143 6.94 -3.44 -11.06
N ALA A 144 6.66 -4.74 -11.12
CA ALA A 144 7.18 -5.62 -12.15
C ALA A 144 6.27 -5.66 -13.40
N PRO A 145 6.80 -5.96 -14.60
CA PRO A 145 5.99 -6.22 -15.77
C PRO A 145 4.96 -7.33 -15.52
N LYS A 146 3.81 -7.26 -16.18
CA LYS A 146 2.75 -8.27 -16.07
C LYS A 146 3.20 -9.68 -16.43
N ASP A 147 4.13 -9.77 -17.35
CA ASP A 147 4.71 -11.00 -17.89
C ASP A 147 6.03 -11.39 -17.20
N ALA A 148 6.34 -10.75 -16.08
CA ALA A 148 7.48 -11.16 -15.26
C ALA A 148 7.35 -12.64 -14.87
N SER A 149 8.40 -13.41 -15.13
CA SER A 149 8.40 -14.84 -14.78
C SER A 149 8.33 -15.05 -13.26
N ASP A 150 7.81 -16.21 -12.82
CA ASP A 150 7.80 -16.59 -11.43
C ASP A 150 9.20 -16.52 -10.80
N HIS A 151 10.24 -16.82 -11.56
CA HIS A 151 11.63 -16.69 -11.11
C HIS A 151 11.99 -15.25 -10.75
N ILE A 152 11.62 -14.28 -11.59
CA ILE A 152 11.84 -12.84 -11.32
C ILE A 152 11.05 -12.43 -10.08
N CYS A 153 9.76 -12.79 -10.01
CA CYS A 153 8.91 -12.47 -8.85
C CYS A 153 9.49 -13.04 -7.55
N ASN A 154 9.99 -14.27 -7.57
CA ASN A 154 10.60 -14.91 -6.39
C ASN A 154 11.92 -14.23 -5.99
N ASN A 155 12.74 -13.81 -6.94
CA ASN A 155 13.95 -13.06 -6.64
C ASN A 155 13.63 -11.70 -6.01
N ILE A 156 12.66 -10.97 -6.55
CA ILE A 156 12.21 -9.68 -5.96
C ILE A 156 11.70 -9.87 -4.53
N LYS A 157 10.91 -10.94 -4.27
CA LYS A 157 10.47 -11.26 -2.90
C LYS A 157 11.65 -11.50 -1.95
N ALA A 158 12.62 -12.30 -2.37
CA ALA A 158 13.80 -12.59 -1.55
C ALA A 158 14.60 -11.32 -1.24
N GLU A 159 14.69 -10.41 -2.20
CA GLU A 159 15.34 -9.11 -2.01
C GLU A 159 14.58 -8.20 -1.04
N LEU A 160 13.27 -8.08 -1.17
CA LEU A 160 12.47 -7.30 -0.22
C LEU A 160 12.63 -7.83 1.20
N LEU A 161 12.61 -9.15 1.39
CA LEU A 161 12.83 -9.77 2.71
C LEU A 161 14.24 -9.45 3.25
N ASN A 162 15.26 -9.51 2.39
CA ASN A 162 16.63 -9.15 2.78
C ASN A 162 16.77 -7.66 3.08
N TYR A 163 16.12 -6.82 2.28
CA TYR A 163 16.09 -5.36 2.49
C TYR A 163 15.51 -5.02 3.86
N TYR A 164 14.41 -5.67 4.27
CA TYR A 164 13.80 -5.46 5.59
C TYR A 164 14.68 -5.95 6.74
N LYS A 165 15.50 -6.99 6.52
CA LYS A 165 16.53 -7.41 7.50
C LYS A 165 17.59 -6.32 7.68
N VAL A 166 18.09 -5.76 6.57
CA VAL A 166 19.09 -4.68 6.59
C VAL A 166 18.53 -3.43 7.27
N LEU A 167 17.26 -3.09 7.05
CA LEU A 167 16.59 -1.98 7.71
C LEU A 167 16.24 -2.23 9.19
N GLY A 168 16.42 -3.45 9.70
CA GLY A 168 16.10 -3.81 11.08
C GLY A 168 14.61 -3.84 11.40
N VAL A 169 13.77 -4.10 10.39
CA VAL A 169 12.30 -4.16 10.54
C VAL A 169 11.70 -5.52 10.18
N PHE A 170 12.53 -6.49 9.86
CA PHE A 170 12.12 -7.83 9.42
C PHE A 170 11.19 -8.53 10.44
N GLU A 171 11.50 -8.44 11.74
CA GLU A 171 10.69 -9.05 12.81
C GLU A 171 9.32 -8.37 13.01
N ASN A 172 9.12 -7.21 12.38
CA ASN A 172 7.89 -6.43 12.47
C ASN A 172 7.02 -6.56 11.21
N ILE A 173 7.35 -7.49 10.31
CA ILE A 173 6.57 -7.73 9.08
C ILE A 173 5.11 -8.00 9.45
N GLU A 174 4.21 -7.32 8.76
CA GLU A 174 2.78 -7.42 8.97
C GLU A 174 2.11 -8.02 7.72
N ASN A 175 1.70 -9.27 7.81
CA ASN A 175 1.11 -10.02 6.70
C ASN A 175 -0.39 -9.79 6.53
N ARG A 176 -1.05 -9.20 7.55
CA ARG A 176 -2.49 -8.92 7.48
C ARG A 176 -2.75 -7.71 6.62
N LYS A 177 -3.82 -7.76 5.84
CA LYS A 177 -4.30 -6.58 5.11
C LYS A 177 -4.77 -5.50 6.09
N TYR A 178 -4.61 -4.23 5.70
CA TYR A 178 -5.11 -3.12 6.52
C TYR A 178 -6.60 -3.24 6.84
N MET A 179 -7.41 -3.71 5.88
CA MET A 179 -8.85 -3.94 6.13
C MET A 179 -9.07 -4.90 7.30
N ALA A 180 -8.36 -6.04 7.33
CA ALA A 180 -8.48 -7.00 8.43
C ALA A 180 -8.07 -6.38 9.78
N MET A 181 -6.99 -5.59 9.80
CA MET A 181 -6.55 -4.89 11.01
C MET A 181 -7.51 -3.80 11.48
N ILE A 182 -8.23 -3.17 10.55
CA ILE A 182 -9.23 -2.15 10.87
C ILE A 182 -10.50 -2.79 11.44
N GLU A 183 -10.86 -3.99 10.98
CA GLU A 183 -12.06 -4.72 11.42
C GLU A 183 -11.95 -5.31 12.83
N GLU A 184 -10.75 -5.68 13.28
CA GLU A 184 -10.48 -6.19 14.66
C GLU A 184 -10.92 -5.17 15.73
#